data_4da47d7330c1b006a038a30c3f28db27
#
_entry.id   4da47d7330c1b006a038a30c3f28db27
#
_cell.length_a   1.000
_cell.length_b   1.000
_cell.length_c   1.000
_cell.angle_alpha   90.00
_cell.angle_beta   90.00
_cell.angle_gamma   90.00
#
_symmetry.space_group_name_H-M   'P 1'
#
loop_
_entity.id
_entity.type
_entity.pdbx_description
1 polymer ?
#
loop_
_entity_poly.entity_id
_entity_poly.type
_entity_poly.pdbx_seq_one_letter_code
_entity_poly.pdbx_strand_id
1 'polypeptide(L)'
;MKLSHFNFNLSEDLLAEHPTEHRDESKLMVLHRETQTIEHKSFKEIIDYFDEGDVMALNNTKVFPARLMGNKEKTGAKIEVFLLRELNKEQRLWDVLVDPARKIRIGNKLYFGADESLVAEVIDNTTSRGRTLRFLFDGSYDDFRVKLKELGQTPLPKYIKRPAEDFDRDRYQTIYAKHEGAVAAPTAGLHFSKHVLKRLEIKGVDLAELTLHVGLGTFNPVEVEDLSKHKMDSEELIIDINTADMVNKAKACGNRVCAIGTTSMRALESSVSSSGTLNPYQGWTHKFIFPPYDFKIGDAMVTNFHLPKSTLLMMVSAFAGHDFIKKAYDEAISLKYRFYSYGDAMLIL
;
A
#
# COMPACT_ATOMS: atom_id res chain seq x y z
N MET A 1 -21.42 2.86 11.85
CA MET A 1 -20.30 2.97 12.82
C MET A 1 -19.65 4.33 12.64
N LYS A 2 -19.11 4.93 13.70
CA LYS A 2 -18.55 6.29 13.67
C LYS A 2 -17.02 6.24 13.64
N LEU A 3 -16.39 7.25 13.05
CA LEU A 3 -14.93 7.40 13.00
C LEU A 3 -14.30 7.35 14.40
N SER A 4 -14.94 7.97 15.39
CA SER A 4 -14.48 8.01 16.77
C SER A 4 -14.28 6.63 17.41
N HIS A 5 -14.99 5.59 16.94
CA HIS A 5 -14.82 4.22 17.43
C HIS A 5 -13.44 3.61 17.06
N PHE A 6 -12.80 4.12 16.00
CA PHE A 6 -11.49 3.65 15.52
C PHE A 6 -10.31 4.48 16.04
N ASN A 7 -10.54 5.19 17.15
CA ASN A 7 -9.50 5.98 17.80
C ASN A 7 -8.88 5.19 18.96
N PHE A 8 -7.57 5.25 19.07
CA PHE A 8 -6.80 4.73 20.21
C PHE A 8 -5.51 5.55 20.38
N ASN A 9 -4.91 5.47 21.55
CA ASN A 9 -3.65 6.17 21.82
C ASN A 9 -2.48 5.31 21.35
N LEU A 10 -1.69 5.86 20.44
CA LEU A 10 -0.47 5.24 19.94
C LEU A 10 0.72 6.18 20.20
N SER A 11 1.70 5.69 20.93
CA SER A 11 2.94 6.44 21.16
C SER A 11 3.81 6.45 19.90
N GLU A 12 4.45 7.58 19.61
CA GLU A 12 5.31 7.74 18.43
C GLU A 12 6.51 6.77 18.43
N ASP A 13 7.00 6.37 19.60
CA ASP A 13 8.11 5.41 19.74
C ASP A 13 7.79 3.99 19.26
N LEU A 14 6.51 3.67 19.08
CA LEU A 14 6.07 2.42 18.46
C LEU A 14 6.02 2.48 16.93
N LEU A 15 6.15 3.63 16.32
CA LEU A 15 6.19 3.77 14.86
C LEU A 15 7.57 3.37 14.33
N ALA A 16 7.63 2.33 13.51
CA ALA A 16 8.90 1.82 12.99
C ALA A 16 9.45 2.68 11.86
N GLU A 17 10.52 3.43 12.11
CA GLU A 17 11.20 4.22 11.07
C GLU A 17 12.16 3.38 10.21
N HIS A 18 12.58 2.20 10.70
CA HIS A 18 13.48 1.28 9.99
C HIS A 18 12.91 -0.14 9.99
N PRO A 19 13.12 -0.90 8.89
CA PRO A 19 12.74 -2.31 8.86
C PRO A 19 13.64 -3.14 9.79
N THR A 20 13.23 -4.39 10.05
CA THR A 20 14.10 -5.42 10.65
C THR A 20 15.29 -5.71 9.74
N GLU A 21 16.39 -6.28 10.26
CA GLU A 21 17.54 -6.67 9.45
C GLU A 21 17.13 -7.65 8.35
N HIS A 22 16.43 -8.72 8.70
CA HIS A 22 15.82 -9.63 7.74
C HIS A 22 14.30 -9.46 7.71
N ARG A 23 13.68 -9.60 6.53
CA ARG A 23 12.25 -9.34 6.31
C ARG A 23 11.35 -10.19 7.18
N ASP A 24 11.68 -11.45 7.37
CA ASP A 24 10.89 -12.47 8.06
C ASP A 24 11.20 -12.61 9.58
N GLU A 25 11.97 -11.67 10.12
CA GLU A 25 12.25 -11.60 11.56
C GLU A 25 11.30 -10.68 12.34
N SER A 26 10.38 -10.00 11.67
CA SER A 26 9.34 -9.23 12.36
C SER A 26 8.49 -10.13 13.26
N LYS A 27 7.91 -9.57 14.32
CA LYS A 27 6.91 -10.28 15.11
C LYS A 27 5.66 -10.53 14.26
N LEU A 28 5.00 -11.65 14.55
CA LEU A 28 3.72 -12.02 13.98
C LEU A 28 2.71 -12.23 15.10
N MET A 29 1.65 -11.43 15.12
CA MET A 29 0.49 -11.67 15.98
C MET A 29 -0.55 -12.46 15.19
N VAL A 30 -0.89 -13.66 15.64
CA VAL A 30 -1.90 -14.50 14.99
C VAL A 30 -3.23 -14.37 15.73
N LEU A 31 -4.26 -13.98 15.00
CA LEU A 31 -5.61 -13.75 15.52
C LEU A 31 -6.55 -14.84 14.98
N HIS A 32 -7.10 -15.65 15.86
CA HIS A 32 -8.12 -16.66 15.54
C HIS A 32 -9.51 -16.08 15.78
N ARG A 33 -10.22 -15.74 14.70
CA ARG A 33 -11.54 -15.06 14.77
C ARG A 33 -12.62 -15.88 15.46
N GLU A 34 -12.64 -17.20 15.23
CA GLU A 34 -13.67 -18.07 15.79
C GLU A 34 -13.52 -18.25 17.31
N THR A 35 -12.30 -18.44 17.78
CA THR A 35 -12.00 -18.67 19.19
C THR A 35 -11.68 -17.41 19.98
N GLN A 36 -11.49 -16.28 19.30
CA GLN A 36 -11.08 -14.99 19.89
C GLN A 36 -9.75 -15.09 20.68
N THR A 37 -8.83 -15.97 20.19
CA THR A 37 -7.52 -16.19 20.80
C THR A 37 -6.41 -15.51 20.01
N ILE A 38 -5.33 -15.14 20.72
CA ILE A 38 -4.17 -14.45 20.17
C ILE A 38 -2.93 -15.29 20.45
N GLU A 39 -2.07 -15.45 19.43
CA GLU A 39 -0.75 -16.06 19.56
C GLU A 39 0.34 -15.08 19.15
N HIS A 40 1.54 -15.24 19.68
CA HIS A 40 2.71 -14.44 19.36
C HIS A 40 3.80 -15.33 18.75
N LYS A 41 4.24 -14.98 17.55
CA LYS A 41 5.17 -15.74 16.72
C LYS A 41 6.22 -14.82 16.08
N SER A 42 7.18 -15.40 15.39
CA SER A 42 7.99 -14.72 14.39
C SER A 42 7.35 -14.91 13.00
N PHE A 43 7.52 -13.94 12.11
CA PHE A 43 6.87 -14.00 10.80
C PHE A 43 7.25 -15.26 9.99
N LYS A 44 8.47 -15.75 10.11
CA LYS A 44 8.91 -17.00 9.46
C LYS A 44 8.07 -18.23 9.82
N GLU A 45 7.34 -18.21 10.96
CA GLU A 45 6.45 -19.27 11.40
C GLU A 45 5.07 -19.22 10.71
N ILE A 46 4.81 -18.25 9.83
CA ILE A 46 3.56 -18.12 9.06
C ILE A 46 3.25 -19.41 8.26
N ILE A 47 4.27 -20.13 7.86
CA ILE A 47 4.19 -21.37 7.09
C ILE A 47 3.37 -22.44 7.82
N ASP A 48 3.36 -22.43 9.16
CA ASP A 48 2.69 -23.44 9.98
C ASP A 48 1.15 -23.30 9.93
N TYR A 49 0.64 -22.17 9.44
CA TYR A 49 -0.79 -21.85 9.39
C TYR A 49 -1.46 -22.13 8.03
N PHE A 50 -0.72 -22.57 7.03
CA PHE A 50 -1.22 -22.82 5.68
C PHE A 50 -0.90 -24.23 5.22
N ASP A 51 -1.80 -24.82 4.41
CA ASP A 51 -1.71 -26.19 3.94
C ASP A 51 -1.74 -26.26 2.41
N GLU A 52 -1.50 -27.45 1.86
CA GLU A 52 -1.57 -27.70 0.42
C GLU A 52 -2.93 -27.28 -0.16
N GLY A 53 -2.89 -26.52 -1.25
CA GLY A 53 -4.07 -26.01 -1.94
C GLY A 53 -4.60 -24.68 -1.41
N ASP A 54 -4.09 -24.17 -0.26
CA ASP A 54 -4.36 -22.78 0.15
C ASP A 54 -3.72 -21.81 -0.86
N VAL A 55 -4.30 -20.62 -1.00
CA VAL A 55 -3.83 -19.59 -1.93
C VAL A 55 -3.46 -18.31 -1.17
N MET A 56 -2.30 -17.77 -1.48
CA MET A 56 -1.90 -16.42 -1.06
C MET A 56 -2.05 -15.42 -2.21
N ALA A 57 -2.92 -14.42 -2.04
CA ALA A 57 -3.11 -13.35 -3.02
C ALA A 57 -2.11 -12.21 -2.75
N LEU A 58 -1.16 -12.04 -3.67
CA LEU A 58 -0.04 -11.10 -3.59
C LEU A 58 -0.27 -9.89 -4.49
N ASN A 59 -0.08 -8.68 -3.95
CA ASN A 59 -0.06 -7.47 -4.78
C ASN A 59 1.35 -7.23 -5.31
N ASN A 60 1.57 -7.47 -6.61
CA ASN A 60 2.85 -7.36 -7.30
C ASN A 60 3.16 -5.96 -7.83
N THR A 61 2.43 -4.94 -7.37
CA THR A 61 2.73 -3.56 -7.72
C THR A 61 4.14 -3.16 -7.30
N LYS A 62 4.78 -2.32 -8.10
CA LYS A 62 6.12 -1.81 -7.85
C LYS A 62 6.10 -0.32 -7.59
N VAL A 63 6.71 0.10 -6.48
CA VAL A 63 6.89 1.52 -6.14
C VAL A 63 7.92 2.14 -7.07
N PHE A 64 7.60 3.29 -7.64
CA PHE A 64 8.58 4.09 -8.37
C PHE A 64 9.08 5.27 -7.52
N PRO A 65 10.26 5.83 -7.79
CA PRO A 65 10.81 6.94 -7.03
C PRO A 65 10.04 8.24 -7.33
N ALA A 66 8.92 8.42 -6.62
CA ALA A 66 7.92 9.43 -6.91
C ALA A 66 8.22 10.81 -6.32
N ARG A 67 9.24 10.96 -5.45
CA ARG A 67 9.55 12.24 -4.79
C ARG A 67 10.71 12.92 -5.49
N LEU A 68 10.47 14.11 -6.03
CA LEU A 68 11.47 14.95 -6.70
C LEU A 68 11.75 16.19 -5.86
N MET A 69 13.01 16.43 -5.56
CA MET A 69 13.48 17.66 -4.92
C MET A 69 14.02 18.61 -5.99
N GLY A 70 13.59 19.86 -5.96
CA GLY A 70 13.98 20.84 -6.97
C GLY A 70 13.91 22.27 -6.48
N ASN A 71 14.03 23.20 -7.43
CA ASN A 71 14.01 24.62 -7.18
C ASN A 71 13.01 25.32 -8.11
N LYS A 72 12.38 26.36 -7.58
CA LYS A 72 11.49 27.21 -8.37
C LYS A 72 12.31 28.21 -9.20
N GLU A 73 11.92 28.39 -10.46
CA GLU A 73 12.44 29.47 -11.33
C GLU A 73 12.46 30.81 -10.62
N LYS A 74 13.39 31.68 -10.98
CA LYS A 74 13.57 33.08 -10.53
C LYS A 74 13.93 33.27 -9.06
N THR A 75 13.46 32.42 -8.16
CA THR A 75 13.66 32.60 -6.71
C THR A 75 14.65 31.61 -6.11
N GLY A 76 14.94 30.51 -6.83
CA GLY A 76 15.74 29.40 -6.30
C GLY A 76 15.14 28.70 -5.08
N ALA A 77 13.88 29.01 -4.74
CA ALA A 77 13.23 28.45 -3.57
C ALA A 77 13.11 26.93 -3.70
N LYS A 78 13.54 26.19 -2.68
CA LYS A 78 13.41 24.72 -2.62
C LYS A 78 11.95 24.32 -2.68
N ILE A 79 11.67 23.28 -3.47
CA ILE A 79 10.35 22.71 -3.64
C ILE A 79 10.44 21.17 -3.63
N GLU A 80 9.36 20.55 -3.19
CA GLU A 80 9.12 19.12 -3.33
C GLU A 80 7.97 18.91 -4.31
N VAL A 81 8.16 17.99 -5.24
CA VAL A 81 7.11 17.47 -6.12
C VAL A 81 6.95 15.99 -5.86
N PHE A 82 5.73 15.58 -5.59
CA PHE A 82 5.38 14.19 -5.40
C PHE A 82 4.50 13.73 -6.57
N LEU A 83 5.05 12.86 -7.40
CA LEU A 83 4.38 12.30 -8.57
C LEU A 83 3.27 11.34 -8.12
N LEU A 84 2.04 11.53 -8.62
CA LEU A 84 0.90 10.68 -8.31
C LEU A 84 0.57 9.72 -9.45
N ARG A 85 0.33 10.30 -10.63
CA ARG A 85 -0.15 9.56 -11.80
C ARG A 85 0.24 10.27 -13.08
N GLU A 86 0.66 9.48 -14.07
CA GLU A 86 0.82 9.98 -15.43
C GLU A 86 -0.56 10.15 -16.11
N LEU A 87 -0.86 11.36 -16.57
CA LEU A 87 -2.13 11.70 -17.22
C LEU A 87 -2.05 11.50 -18.74
N ASN A 88 -0.90 11.83 -19.31
CA ASN A 88 -0.66 11.70 -20.75
C ASN A 88 0.83 11.46 -21.01
N LYS A 89 1.13 10.33 -21.63
CA LYS A 89 2.49 9.88 -21.91
C LYS A 89 3.17 10.76 -23.00
N GLU A 90 2.46 11.08 -24.06
CA GLU A 90 3.01 11.83 -25.20
C GLU A 90 3.36 13.27 -24.81
N GLN A 91 2.49 13.90 -24.03
CA GLN A 91 2.68 15.26 -23.52
C GLN A 91 3.46 15.31 -22.20
N ARG A 92 3.83 14.15 -21.62
CA ARG A 92 4.50 14.03 -20.32
C ARG A 92 3.78 14.81 -19.22
N LEU A 93 2.43 14.70 -19.20
CA LEU A 93 1.59 15.32 -18.20
C LEU A 93 1.44 14.41 -16.98
N TRP A 94 1.62 15.00 -15.80
CA TRP A 94 1.54 14.29 -14.53
C TRP A 94 0.65 15.04 -13.54
N ASP A 95 -0.19 14.30 -12.85
CA ASP A 95 -0.84 14.76 -11.63
C ASP A 95 0.13 14.60 -10.46
N VAL A 96 0.31 15.66 -9.67
CA VAL A 96 1.33 15.71 -8.63
C VAL A 96 0.84 16.47 -7.40
N LEU A 97 1.44 16.21 -6.24
CA LEU A 97 1.39 17.13 -5.11
C LEU A 97 2.66 17.97 -5.06
N VAL A 98 2.55 19.20 -4.57
CA VAL A 98 3.67 20.12 -4.44
C VAL A 98 3.76 20.72 -3.04
N ASP A 99 4.98 20.97 -2.59
CA ASP A 99 5.26 21.66 -1.35
C ASP A 99 6.43 22.65 -1.51
N PRO A 100 6.29 23.92 -1.09
CA PRO A 100 5.11 24.61 -0.52
C PRO A 100 4.10 25.03 -1.61
N ALA A 101 2.87 24.52 -1.55
CA ALA A 101 1.85 24.70 -2.58
C ALA A 101 1.48 26.17 -2.87
N ARG A 102 1.51 27.02 -1.82
CA ARG A 102 1.18 28.47 -1.96
C ARG A 102 2.14 29.24 -2.87
N LYS A 103 3.37 28.76 -3.03
CA LYS A 103 4.43 29.40 -3.83
C LYS A 103 4.48 28.87 -5.27
N ILE A 104 3.79 27.79 -5.58
CA ILE A 104 3.82 27.10 -6.89
C ILE A 104 2.50 27.35 -7.61
N ARG A 105 2.54 28.18 -8.67
CA ARG A 105 1.39 28.66 -9.42
C ARG A 105 1.50 28.26 -10.89
N ILE A 106 0.37 28.25 -11.60
CA ILE A 106 0.31 28.02 -13.06
C ILE A 106 1.33 28.93 -13.77
N GLY A 107 2.03 28.38 -14.74
CA GLY A 107 3.09 29.03 -15.53
C GLY A 107 4.45 29.07 -14.82
N ASN A 108 4.58 28.62 -13.56
CA ASN A 108 5.91 28.50 -12.97
C ASN A 108 6.68 27.32 -13.57
N LYS A 109 7.97 27.51 -13.77
CA LYS A 109 8.90 26.42 -14.09
C LYS A 109 9.61 25.94 -12.82
N LEU A 110 9.77 24.64 -12.74
CA LEU A 110 10.40 23.91 -11.65
C LEU A 110 11.57 23.13 -12.21
N TYR A 111 12.74 23.27 -11.59
CA TYR A 111 14.00 22.69 -12.04
C TYR A 111 14.46 21.61 -11.09
N PHE A 112 14.86 20.46 -11.62
CA PHE A 112 15.28 19.28 -10.89
C PHE A 112 16.67 18.82 -11.34
N GLY A 113 17.44 18.26 -10.39
CA GLY A 113 18.85 17.91 -10.61
C GLY A 113 19.80 19.07 -10.36
N ALA A 114 21.05 18.76 -10.00
CA ALA A 114 22.08 19.78 -9.76
C ALA A 114 22.45 20.55 -11.03
N ASP A 115 22.27 19.91 -12.18
CA ASP A 115 22.51 20.42 -13.53
C ASP A 115 21.25 20.99 -14.21
N GLU A 116 20.14 21.07 -13.46
CA GLU A 116 18.82 21.48 -13.99
C GLU A 116 18.37 20.66 -15.20
N SER A 117 18.81 19.39 -15.28
CA SER A 117 18.62 18.51 -16.44
C SER A 117 17.16 18.08 -16.66
N LEU A 118 16.27 18.33 -15.69
CA LEU A 118 14.85 18.08 -15.83
C LEU A 118 14.05 19.32 -15.42
N VAL A 119 13.16 19.77 -16.30
CA VAL A 119 12.31 20.94 -16.08
C VAL A 119 10.85 20.54 -16.17
N ALA A 120 10.00 21.10 -15.33
CA ALA A 120 8.55 20.97 -15.45
C ALA A 120 7.88 22.33 -15.38
N GLU A 121 6.78 22.48 -16.14
CA GLU A 121 5.91 23.64 -16.12
C GLU A 121 4.60 23.29 -15.43
N VAL A 122 4.14 24.18 -14.55
CA VAL A 122 2.83 24.04 -13.88
C VAL A 122 1.74 24.46 -14.86
N ILE A 123 0.91 23.49 -15.27
CA ILE A 123 -0.16 23.71 -16.27
C ILE A 123 -1.48 24.02 -15.58
N ASP A 124 -1.80 23.35 -14.45
CA ASP A 124 -3.09 23.52 -13.77
C ASP A 124 -2.98 23.27 -12.27
N ASN A 125 -4.00 23.74 -11.54
CA ASN A 125 -4.20 23.47 -10.10
C ASN A 125 -5.37 22.49 -9.95
N THR A 126 -5.11 21.29 -9.41
CA THR A 126 -6.14 20.25 -9.24
C THR A 126 -6.79 20.28 -7.86
N THR A 127 -6.00 20.50 -6.83
CA THR A 127 -6.46 20.63 -5.42
C THR A 127 -5.65 21.71 -4.69
N SER A 128 -5.87 21.87 -3.39
CA SER A 128 -5.10 22.83 -2.57
C SER A 128 -3.58 22.61 -2.65
N ARG A 129 -3.13 21.34 -2.79
CA ARG A 129 -1.72 20.96 -2.97
C ARG A 129 -1.46 20.30 -4.32
N GLY A 130 -2.49 19.95 -5.08
CA GLY A 130 -2.40 19.27 -6.36
C GLY A 130 -2.10 20.22 -7.51
N ARG A 131 -1.28 19.75 -8.44
CA ARG A 131 -0.92 20.43 -9.68
C ARG A 131 -0.89 19.42 -10.83
N THR A 132 -1.14 19.94 -12.04
CA THR A 132 -0.75 19.23 -13.26
C THR A 132 0.57 19.81 -13.73
N LEU A 133 1.58 18.97 -13.88
CA LEU A 133 2.87 19.33 -14.44
C LEU A 133 3.04 18.77 -15.84
N ARG A 134 3.62 19.57 -16.73
CA ARG A 134 4.18 19.13 -18.01
C ARG A 134 5.68 19.11 -17.91
N PHE A 135 6.30 17.95 -18.07
CA PHE A 135 7.75 17.85 -18.11
C PHE A 135 8.28 18.25 -19.50
N LEU A 136 9.24 19.17 -19.49
CA LEU A 136 9.96 19.66 -20.65
C LEU A 136 11.30 18.91 -20.72
N PHE A 137 11.41 17.97 -21.62
CA PHE A 137 12.60 17.12 -21.71
C PHE A 137 12.89 16.78 -23.18
N ASP A 138 14.12 17.05 -23.61
CA ASP A 138 14.59 16.73 -24.95
C ASP A 138 15.13 15.29 -24.96
N GLY A 139 14.40 14.37 -25.59
CA GLY A 139 14.75 12.96 -25.65
C GLY A 139 13.52 12.07 -25.76
N SER A 140 13.76 10.77 -25.85
CA SER A 140 12.71 9.78 -25.90
C SER A 140 11.94 9.72 -24.56
N TYR A 141 10.77 9.06 -24.59
CA TYR A 141 10.03 8.80 -23.35
C TYR A 141 10.82 7.89 -22.39
N ASP A 142 11.57 6.93 -22.92
CA ASP A 142 12.36 6.03 -22.09
C ASP A 142 13.52 6.76 -21.42
N ASP A 143 14.19 7.69 -22.12
CA ASP A 143 15.21 8.56 -21.52
C ASP A 143 14.61 9.45 -20.42
N PHE A 144 13.43 10.00 -20.65
CA PHE A 144 12.69 10.76 -19.64
C PHE A 144 12.41 9.90 -18.39
N ARG A 145 11.94 8.64 -18.57
CA ARG A 145 11.70 7.71 -17.45
C ARG A 145 12.99 7.36 -16.69
N VAL A 146 14.11 7.20 -17.39
CA VAL A 146 15.43 7.00 -16.77
C VAL A 146 15.80 8.22 -15.93
N LYS A 147 15.63 9.44 -16.46
CA LYS A 147 15.93 10.68 -15.73
C LYS A 147 15.05 10.86 -14.50
N LEU A 148 13.74 10.54 -14.58
CA LEU A 148 12.86 10.53 -13.42
C LEU A 148 13.32 9.56 -12.32
N LYS A 149 13.79 8.37 -12.70
CA LYS A 149 14.30 7.37 -11.74
C LYS A 149 15.64 7.76 -11.11
N GLU A 150 16.47 8.48 -11.86
CA GLU A 150 17.76 8.99 -11.37
C GLU A 150 17.55 10.08 -10.31
N LEU A 151 16.66 11.03 -10.58
CA LEU A 151 16.39 12.20 -9.72
C LEU A 151 15.40 11.91 -8.60
N GLY A 152 14.57 10.89 -8.77
CA GLY A 152 13.52 10.53 -7.85
C GLY A 152 14.04 9.82 -6.61
N GLN A 153 13.40 10.11 -5.48
CA GLN A 153 13.65 9.44 -4.20
C GLN A 153 12.50 8.49 -3.86
N THR A 154 12.81 7.46 -3.07
CA THR A 154 11.80 6.54 -2.54
C THR A 154 10.74 7.31 -1.75
N PRO A 155 9.45 7.14 -2.08
CA PRO A 155 8.36 7.90 -1.46
C PRO A 155 7.98 7.34 -0.08
N LEU A 156 8.89 7.42 0.89
CA LEU A 156 8.62 6.96 2.25
C LEU A 156 7.42 7.70 2.85
N PRO A 157 6.59 7.02 3.65
CA PRO A 157 5.47 7.63 4.35
C PRO A 157 5.93 8.75 5.30
N LYS A 158 5.09 9.77 5.49
CA LYS A 158 5.43 10.97 6.28
C LYS A 158 5.74 10.73 7.76
N TYR A 159 5.31 9.60 8.33
CA TYR A 159 5.63 9.28 9.72
C TYR A 159 7.11 8.89 9.90
N ILE A 160 7.78 8.46 8.83
CA ILE A 160 9.23 8.26 8.79
C ILE A 160 9.86 9.63 8.66
N LYS A 161 10.37 10.15 9.80
CA LYS A 161 10.88 11.55 9.88
C LYS A 161 12.32 11.70 9.37
N ARG A 162 13.01 10.57 9.11
CA ARG A 162 14.35 10.57 8.51
C ARG A 162 14.30 10.72 6.98
N PRO A 163 15.38 11.21 6.34
CA PRO A 163 15.53 11.15 4.90
C PRO A 163 15.48 9.71 4.40
N ALA A 164 15.12 9.52 3.12
CA ALA A 164 15.27 8.23 2.47
C ALA A 164 16.76 7.89 2.33
N GLU A 165 17.11 6.67 2.68
CA GLU A 165 18.45 6.09 2.57
C GLU A 165 18.51 5.12 1.37
N ASP A 166 19.71 4.81 0.88
CA ASP A 166 19.86 3.99 -0.34
C ASP A 166 19.18 2.62 -0.21
N PHE A 167 19.23 2.02 0.98
CA PHE A 167 18.58 0.73 1.22
C PHE A 167 17.04 0.79 1.14
N ASP A 168 16.41 1.95 1.34
CA ASP A 168 14.95 2.07 1.26
C ASP A 168 14.43 1.77 -0.15
N ARG A 169 15.25 2.01 -1.17
CA ARG A 169 14.89 1.68 -2.55
C ARG A 169 14.54 0.20 -2.73
N ASP A 170 15.26 -0.68 -2.03
CA ASP A 170 15.07 -2.12 -2.08
C ASP A 170 14.16 -2.60 -0.94
N ARG A 171 14.24 -1.99 0.25
CA ARG A 171 13.50 -2.43 1.43
C ARG A 171 12.05 -1.98 1.42
N TYR A 172 11.74 -0.80 0.85
CA TYR A 172 10.36 -0.32 0.65
C TYR A 172 9.76 -0.87 -0.66
N GLN A 173 10.04 -2.15 -0.94
CA GLN A 173 9.60 -2.89 -2.10
C GLN A 173 9.40 -4.36 -1.73
N THR A 174 8.32 -5.00 -2.21
CA THR A 174 8.17 -6.44 -2.05
C THR A 174 9.15 -7.19 -2.95
N ILE A 175 9.52 -8.41 -2.56
CA ILE A 175 10.45 -9.22 -3.36
C ILE A 175 9.83 -9.74 -4.66
N TYR A 176 8.51 -9.62 -4.79
CA TYR A 176 7.71 -10.01 -5.95
C TYR A 176 7.13 -8.81 -6.72
N ALA A 177 7.64 -7.60 -6.47
CA ALA A 177 7.21 -6.40 -7.19
C ALA A 177 7.58 -6.46 -8.67
N LYS A 178 6.60 -6.28 -9.56
CA LYS A 178 6.75 -6.39 -11.02
C LYS A 178 6.30 -5.13 -11.77
N HIS A 179 5.06 -4.68 -11.52
CA HIS A 179 4.40 -3.64 -12.31
C HIS A 179 4.51 -2.27 -11.65
N GLU A 180 5.31 -1.38 -12.26
CA GLU A 180 5.56 -0.03 -11.75
C GLU A 180 4.32 0.85 -11.91
N GLY A 181 3.93 1.56 -10.85
CA GLY A 181 2.76 2.45 -10.84
C GLY A 181 2.34 2.89 -9.43
N ALA A 182 2.87 2.28 -8.38
CA ALA A 182 2.53 2.63 -7.01
C ALA A 182 3.44 3.73 -6.44
N VAL A 183 2.88 4.56 -5.60
CA VAL A 183 3.62 5.54 -4.76
C VAL A 183 3.75 5.08 -3.32
N ALA A 184 3.21 3.92 -2.97
CA ALA A 184 3.40 3.29 -1.68
C ALA A 184 3.46 1.76 -1.83
N ALA A 185 4.27 1.10 -1.01
CA ALA A 185 4.41 -0.35 -1.04
C ALA A 185 3.20 -1.05 -0.41
N PRO A 186 2.80 -2.24 -0.87
CA PRO A 186 1.89 -3.13 -0.15
C PRO A 186 2.62 -3.75 1.05
N THR A 187 2.64 -3.01 2.18
CA THR A 187 3.61 -3.17 3.26
C THR A 187 3.56 -4.52 3.98
N ALA A 188 2.42 -5.19 4.02
CA ALA A 188 2.34 -6.56 4.54
C ALA A 188 3.21 -7.55 3.75
N GLY A 189 3.41 -7.29 2.45
CA GLY A 189 4.29 -8.08 1.60
C GLY A 189 5.78 -7.88 1.90
N LEU A 190 6.16 -6.83 2.62
CA LEU A 190 7.56 -6.56 2.97
C LEU A 190 8.14 -7.59 3.95
N HIS A 191 7.28 -8.29 4.68
CA HIS A 191 7.67 -9.34 5.62
C HIS A 191 8.11 -10.65 4.94
N PHE A 192 7.70 -10.87 3.69
CA PHE A 192 8.06 -12.09 2.97
C PHE A 192 9.50 -12.04 2.48
N SER A 193 10.28 -13.05 2.86
CA SER A 193 11.57 -13.37 2.28
C SER A 193 11.40 -14.39 1.14
N LYS A 194 12.41 -14.49 0.27
CA LYS A 194 12.46 -15.56 -0.75
C LYS A 194 12.38 -16.95 -0.13
N HIS A 195 12.97 -17.10 1.05
CA HIS A 195 12.96 -18.36 1.79
C HIS A 195 11.55 -18.73 2.25
N VAL A 196 10.80 -17.80 2.84
CA VAL A 196 9.42 -18.04 3.29
C VAL A 196 8.51 -18.37 2.11
N LEU A 197 8.57 -17.61 1.02
CA LEU A 197 7.75 -17.91 -0.17
C LEU A 197 8.09 -19.28 -0.75
N LYS A 198 9.38 -19.62 -0.86
CA LYS A 198 9.79 -20.93 -1.39
C LYS A 198 9.33 -22.10 -0.54
N ARG A 199 9.33 -21.96 0.79
CA ARG A 199 8.81 -23.00 1.70
C ARG A 199 7.30 -23.17 1.59
N LEU A 200 6.54 -22.06 1.39
CA LEU A 200 5.10 -22.10 1.15
C LEU A 200 4.80 -22.84 -0.17
N GLU A 201 5.50 -22.50 -1.26
CA GLU A 201 5.36 -23.22 -2.55
C GLU A 201 5.66 -24.71 -2.41
N ILE A 202 6.75 -25.09 -1.68
CA ILE A 202 7.11 -26.50 -1.45
C ILE A 202 6.01 -27.23 -0.63
N LYS A 203 5.34 -26.50 0.28
CA LYS A 203 4.20 -27.04 1.05
C LYS A 203 2.93 -27.18 0.20
N GLY A 204 2.92 -26.68 -1.03
CA GLY A 204 1.78 -26.75 -1.95
C GLY A 204 0.81 -25.56 -1.81
N VAL A 205 1.27 -24.45 -1.22
CA VAL A 205 0.50 -23.20 -1.20
C VAL A 205 0.70 -22.45 -2.52
N ASP A 206 -0.39 -22.13 -3.19
CA ASP A 206 -0.37 -21.40 -4.46
C ASP A 206 -0.21 -19.89 -4.23
N LEU A 207 0.56 -19.22 -5.11
CA LEU A 207 0.79 -17.78 -5.08
C LEU A 207 0.05 -17.10 -6.23
N ALA A 208 -1.08 -16.46 -5.94
CA ALA A 208 -1.91 -15.74 -6.90
C ALA A 208 -1.51 -14.26 -6.94
N GLU A 209 -1.04 -13.78 -8.08
CA GLU A 209 -0.58 -12.40 -8.23
C GLU A 209 -1.69 -11.50 -8.80
N LEU A 210 -1.90 -10.36 -8.19
CA LEU A 210 -2.73 -9.27 -8.71
C LEU A 210 -1.96 -7.95 -8.66
N THR A 211 -2.42 -6.96 -9.39
CA THR A 211 -1.84 -5.61 -9.35
C THR A 211 -2.86 -4.61 -8.87
N LEU A 212 -2.60 -3.93 -7.76
CA LEU A 212 -3.32 -2.75 -7.33
C LEU A 212 -2.28 -1.66 -7.06
N HIS A 213 -2.31 -0.60 -7.89
CA HIS A 213 -1.38 0.52 -7.74
C HIS A 213 -1.79 1.42 -6.59
N VAL A 214 -1.05 1.31 -5.48
CA VAL A 214 -1.36 2.02 -4.23
C VAL A 214 -1.06 3.51 -4.38
N GLY A 215 -2.09 4.33 -4.22
CA GLY A 215 -2.00 5.78 -4.19
C GLY A 215 -1.77 6.35 -2.79
N LEU A 216 -1.62 7.68 -2.69
CA LEU A 216 -1.48 8.37 -1.40
C LEU A 216 -2.75 8.37 -0.57
N GLY A 217 -3.91 8.29 -1.19
CA GLY A 217 -5.21 8.34 -0.52
C GLY A 217 -5.42 7.26 0.53
N THR A 218 -4.77 6.10 0.34
CA THR A 218 -4.81 4.99 1.30
C THR A 218 -4.23 5.36 2.67
N PHE A 219 -3.34 6.35 2.74
CA PHE A 219 -2.72 6.82 3.98
C PHE A 219 -3.34 8.12 4.54
N ASN A 220 -4.29 8.71 3.83
CA ASN A 220 -4.99 9.89 4.33
C ASN A 220 -5.94 9.49 5.47
N PRO A 221 -5.98 10.25 6.57
CA PRO A 221 -6.96 9.99 7.63
C PRO A 221 -8.37 10.25 7.10
N VAL A 222 -9.32 9.48 7.62
CA VAL A 222 -10.75 9.77 7.40
C VAL A 222 -11.11 11.01 8.22
N GLU A 223 -11.73 12.01 7.57
CA GLU A 223 -12.07 13.29 8.20
C GLU A 223 -13.56 13.41 8.57
N VAL A 224 -14.38 12.48 8.07
CA VAL A 224 -15.83 12.50 8.30
C VAL A 224 -16.22 11.52 9.41
N GLU A 225 -17.06 11.95 10.35
CA GLU A 225 -17.49 11.11 11.47
C GLU A 225 -18.43 9.97 11.00
N ASP A 226 -19.28 10.23 10.03
CA ASP A 226 -20.11 9.23 9.38
C ASP A 226 -19.34 8.57 8.23
N LEU A 227 -18.90 7.32 8.44
CA LEU A 227 -18.06 6.60 7.49
C LEU A 227 -18.72 6.41 6.11
N SER A 228 -20.05 6.37 6.04
CA SER A 228 -20.77 6.24 4.76
C SER A 228 -20.57 7.44 3.82
N LYS A 229 -20.11 8.57 4.36
CA LYS A 229 -19.82 9.81 3.62
C LYS A 229 -18.38 9.91 3.16
N HIS A 230 -17.50 9.00 3.60
CA HIS A 230 -16.11 8.98 3.16
C HIS A 230 -16.01 8.51 1.71
N LYS A 231 -15.23 9.21 0.92
CA LYS A 231 -14.94 8.84 -0.47
C LYS A 231 -13.50 8.35 -0.56
N MET A 232 -13.33 7.06 -0.88
CA MET A 232 -12.03 6.50 -1.19
C MET A 232 -11.51 7.05 -2.51
N ASP A 233 -10.22 7.34 -2.55
CA ASP A 233 -9.52 7.60 -3.80
C ASP A 233 -9.54 6.34 -4.68
N SER A 234 -9.65 6.56 -5.99
CA SER A 234 -9.63 5.48 -6.96
C SER A 234 -8.20 4.99 -7.18
N GLU A 235 -8.03 3.68 -7.23
CA GLU A 235 -6.76 3.02 -7.53
C GLU A 235 -6.95 2.02 -8.67
N GLU A 236 -5.94 1.95 -9.55
CA GLU A 236 -5.95 1.01 -10.68
C GLU A 236 -5.75 -0.41 -10.19
N LEU A 237 -6.62 -1.30 -10.66
CA LEU A 237 -6.68 -2.71 -10.29
C LEU A 237 -6.66 -3.60 -11.53
N ILE A 238 -5.80 -4.62 -11.51
CA ILE A 238 -5.72 -5.66 -12.53
C ILE A 238 -5.71 -7.02 -11.84
N ILE A 239 -6.65 -7.88 -12.22
CA ILE A 239 -6.72 -9.29 -11.85
C ILE A 239 -6.85 -10.08 -13.16
N ASP A 240 -5.86 -10.87 -13.48
CA ASP A 240 -5.90 -11.70 -14.69
C ASP A 240 -6.74 -12.95 -14.50
N ILE A 241 -6.99 -13.67 -15.62
CA ILE A 241 -7.80 -14.88 -15.61
C ILE A 241 -7.14 -15.99 -14.80
N ASN A 242 -5.82 -16.13 -14.83
CA ASN A 242 -5.12 -17.20 -14.12
C ASN A 242 -5.23 -17.01 -12.60
N THR A 243 -5.10 -15.76 -12.13
CA THR A 243 -5.31 -15.39 -10.72
C THR A 243 -6.75 -15.67 -10.29
N ALA A 244 -7.74 -15.30 -11.11
CA ALA A 244 -9.14 -15.54 -10.81
C ALA A 244 -9.46 -17.05 -10.76
N ASP A 245 -8.97 -17.83 -11.71
CA ASP A 245 -9.17 -19.27 -11.76
C ASP A 245 -8.51 -19.99 -10.58
N MET A 246 -7.29 -19.60 -10.20
CA MET A 246 -6.56 -20.17 -9.06
C MET A 246 -7.34 -19.93 -7.74
N VAL A 247 -7.80 -18.70 -7.50
CA VAL A 247 -8.61 -18.35 -6.33
C VAL A 247 -9.94 -19.10 -6.31
N ASN A 248 -10.65 -19.13 -7.44
CA ASN A 248 -11.94 -19.82 -7.54
C ASN A 248 -11.80 -21.33 -7.34
N LYS A 249 -10.73 -21.94 -7.87
CA LYS A 249 -10.43 -23.36 -7.65
C LYS A 249 -10.20 -23.67 -6.17
N ALA A 250 -9.39 -22.86 -5.47
CA ALA A 250 -9.16 -23.02 -4.04
C ALA A 250 -10.47 -22.95 -3.25
N LYS A 251 -11.30 -21.95 -3.52
CA LYS A 251 -12.64 -21.81 -2.88
C LYS A 251 -13.53 -23.02 -3.15
N ALA A 252 -13.57 -23.52 -4.39
CA ALA A 252 -14.38 -24.70 -4.75
C ALA A 252 -13.91 -25.99 -4.06
N CYS A 253 -12.61 -26.09 -3.75
CA CYS A 253 -12.02 -27.22 -3.01
C CYS A 253 -12.13 -27.08 -1.48
N GLY A 254 -12.66 -25.97 -0.97
CA GLY A 254 -12.74 -25.68 0.47
C GLY A 254 -11.42 -25.21 1.09
N ASN A 255 -10.44 -24.85 0.27
CA ASN A 255 -9.16 -24.29 0.69
C ASN A 255 -9.29 -22.79 0.97
N ARG A 256 -8.35 -22.25 1.74
CA ARG A 256 -8.37 -20.85 2.18
C ARG A 256 -7.69 -19.93 1.18
N VAL A 257 -8.25 -18.75 1.02
CA VAL A 257 -7.66 -17.65 0.29
C VAL A 257 -7.19 -16.60 1.30
N CYS A 258 -5.86 -16.42 1.40
CA CYS A 258 -5.24 -15.45 2.27
C CYS A 258 -4.82 -14.20 1.47
N ALA A 259 -5.41 -13.06 1.79
CA ALA A 259 -4.99 -11.78 1.23
C ALA A 259 -3.71 -11.26 1.91
N ILE A 260 -2.64 -11.06 1.13
CA ILE A 260 -1.41 -10.45 1.64
C ILE A 260 -1.52 -8.94 1.53
N GLY A 261 -1.94 -8.33 2.63
CA GLY A 261 -2.24 -6.90 2.77
C GLY A 261 -3.68 -6.53 2.52
N THR A 262 -4.07 -5.40 3.11
CA THR A 262 -5.38 -4.78 2.91
C THR A 262 -5.63 -4.41 1.45
N THR A 263 -4.58 -4.12 0.68
CA THR A 263 -4.67 -3.85 -0.76
C THR A 263 -5.10 -5.08 -1.55
N SER A 264 -4.53 -6.26 -1.25
CA SER A 264 -4.95 -7.53 -1.85
C SER A 264 -6.38 -7.88 -1.46
N MET A 265 -6.76 -7.70 -0.18
CA MET A 265 -8.13 -7.91 0.28
C MET A 265 -9.12 -7.00 -0.48
N ARG A 266 -8.80 -5.70 -0.59
CA ARG A 266 -9.64 -4.77 -1.33
C ARG A 266 -9.75 -5.13 -2.81
N ALA A 267 -8.67 -5.59 -3.43
CA ALA A 267 -8.65 -6.04 -4.82
C ALA A 267 -9.60 -7.24 -5.03
N LEU A 268 -9.47 -8.28 -4.22
CA LEU A 268 -10.32 -9.48 -4.29
C LEU A 268 -11.80 -9.11 -4.13
N GLU A 269 -12.12 -8.34 -3.09
CA GLU A 269 -13.50 -7.94 -2.80
C GLU A 269 -14.06 -6.89 -3.78
N SER A 270 -13.22 -6.25 -4.60
CA SER A 270 -13.67 -5.33 -5.66
C SER A 270 -14.17 -6.05 -6.91
N SER A 271 -13.67 -7.25 -7.18
CA SER A 271 -13.97 -7.99 -8.41
C SER A 271 -14.81 -9.26 -8.20
N VAL A 272 -15.34 -9.43 -7.00
CA VAL A 272 -16.20 -10.57 -6.68
C VAL A 272 -17.63 -10.37 -7.19
N SER A 273 -18.20 -11.43 -7.79
CA SER A 273 -19.61 -11.50 -8.17
C SER A 273 -20.52 -11.69 -6.95
N SER A 274 -21.82 -11.51 -7.13
CA SER A 274 -22.82 -11.78 -6.09
C SER A 274 -22.84 -13.26 -5.65
N SER A 275 -22.42 -14.19 -6.55
CA SER A 275 -22.29 -15.62 -6.28
C SER A 275 -20.99 -16.01 -5.55
N GLY A 276 -20.12 -15.05 -5.22
CA GLY A 276 -18.84 -15.33 -4.56
C GLY A 276 -17.71 -15.80 -5.49
N THR A 277 -17.86 -15.61 -6.80
CA THR A 277 -16.83 -15.93 -7.79
C THR A 277 -15.97 -14.72 -8.08
N LEU A 278 -14.65 -14.86 -8.03
CA LEU A 278 -13.71 -13.82 -8.44
C LEU A 278 -13.68 -13.72 -9.96
N ASN A 279 -13.87 -12.53 -10.50
CA ASN A 279 -13.79 -12.28 -11.94
C ASN A 279 -12.45 -11.65 -12.32
N PRO A 280 -11.92 -11.92 -13.52
CA PRO A 280 -10.86 -11.09 -14.09
C PRO A 280 -11.31 -9.63 -14.14
N TYR A 281 -10.40 -8.72 -13.89
CA TYR A 281 -10.73 -7.29 -13.81
C TYR A 281 -9.57 -6.43 -14.30
N GLN A 282 -9.89 -5.39 -15.04
CA GLN A 282 -8.96 -4.31 -15.35
C GLN A 282 -9.71 -2.99 -15.31
N GLY A 283 -9.35 -2.12 -14.38
CA GLY A 283 -10.03 -0.85 -14.19
C GLY A 283 -9.70 -0.19 -12.86
N TRP A 284 -10.59 0.64 -12.38
CA TRP A 284 -10.40 1.45 -11.19
C TRP A 284 -11.32 0.98 -10.07
N THR A 285 -10.78 0.86 -8.85
CA THR A 285 -11.58 0.59 -7.64
C THR A 285 -11.52 1.76 -6.68
N HIS A 286 -12.69 2.12 -6.15
CA HIS A 286 -12.86 3.08 -5.05
C HIS A 286 -13.54 2.41 -3.85
N LYS A 287 -13.46 1.08 -3.79
CA LYS A 287 -14.13 0.30 -2.74
C LYS A 287 -13.60 0.67 -1.36
N PHE A 288 -14.50 1.10 -0.49
CA PHE A 288 -14.25 1.35 0.92
C PHE A 288 -14.91 0.25 1.74
N ILE A 289 -14.10 -0.49 2.50
CA ILE A 289 -14.56 -1.59 3.35
C ILE A 289 -14.48 -1.15 4.81
N PHE A 290 -15.62 -1.16 5.48
CA PHE A 290 -15.76 -0.86 6.91
C PHE A 290 -16.91 -1.67 7.51
N PRO A 291 -16.98 -1.87 8.84
CA PRO A 291 -18.05 -2.67 9.45
C PRO A 291 -19.46 -2.04 9.32
N PRO A 292 -20.51 -2.85 9.05
CA PRO A 292 -20.46 -4.28 8.74
C PRO A 292 -20.13 -4.54 7.27
N TYR A 293 -19.31 -5.56 7.00
CA TYR A 293 -19.01 -6.01 5.64
C TYR A 293 -18.94 -7.54 5.60
N ASP A 294 -19.52 -8.14 4.58
CA ASP A 294 -19.54 -9.58 4.34
C ASP A 294 -18.50 -9.94 3.27
N PHE A 295 -17.34 -10.45 3.70
CA PHE A 295 -16.25 -10.85 2.83
C PHE A 295 -16.62 -12.13 2.07
N LYS A 296 -16.38 -12.15 0.77
CA LYS A 296 -16.78 -13.25 -0.12
C LYS A 296 -15.60 -14.13 -0.54
N ILE A 297 -14.42 -13.55 -0.70
CA ILE A 297 -13.24 -14.24 -1.21
C ILE A 297 -12.20 -14.49 -0.12
N GLY A 298 -11.84 -13.45 0.63
CA GLY A 298 -10.77 -13.56 1.61
C GLY A 298 -11.19 -14.33 2.85
N ASP A 299 -10.51 -15.45 3.12
CA ASP A 299 -10.72 -16.29 4.31
C ASP A 299 -9.74 -15.94 5.43
N ALA A 300 -8.54 -15.48 5.05
CA ALA A 300 -7.49 -15.03 5.95
C ALA A 300 -6.83 -13.75 5.43
N MET A 301 -6.12 -13.03 6.28
CA MET A 301 -5.42 -11.80 5.91
C MET A 301 -4.12 -11.64 6.67
N VAL A 302 -3.03 -11.35 5.95
CA VAL A 302 -1.79 -10.83 6.55
C VAL A 302 -1.82 -9.31 6.42
N THR A 303 -1.56 -8.58 7.49
CA THR A 303 -1.55 -7.13 7.48
C THR A 303 -0.56 -6.55 8.51
N ASN A 304 -0.24 -5.26 8.40
CA ASN A 304 0.50 -4.52 9.43
C ASN A 304 -0.45 -3.99 10.51
N PHE A 305 0.10 -3.46 11.60
CA PHE A 305 -0.65 -2.63 12.54
C PHE A 305 -0.86 -1.23 11.96
N HIS A 306 -2.10 -0.76 11.94
CA HIS A 306 -2.52 0.47 11.28
C HIS A 306 -2.72 1.63 12.26
N LEU A 307 -2.66 2.86 11.73
CA LEU A 307 -2.87 4.07 12.51
C LEU A 307 -4.34 4.23 12.95
N PRO A 308 -4.59 4.95 14.06
CA PRO A 308 -5.93 5.33 14.46
C PRO A 308 -6.68 6.05 13.32
N LYS A 309 -7.98 5.82 13.23
CA LYS A 309 -8.88 6.45 12.25
C LYS A 309 -8.54 6.22 10.79
N SER A 310 -7.67 5.25 10.46
CA SER A 310 -7.33 4.90 9.09
C SER A 310 -8.39 3.99 8.45
N THR A 311 -8.56 4.09 7.13
CA THR A 311 -9.40 3.18 6.34
C THR A 311 -8.96 1.73 6.47
N LEU A 312 -7.67 1.51 6.68
CA LEU A 312 -7.06 0.20 6.83
C LEU A 312 -7.47 -0.47 8.16
N LEU A 313 -7.46 0.29 9.27
CA LEU A 313 -7.97 -0.19 10.55
C LEU A 313 -9.45 -0.56 10.48
N MET A 314 -10.25 0.21 9.71
CA MET A 314 -11.67 -0.08 9.50
C MET A 314 -11.87 -1.39 8.76
N MET A 315 -11.09 -1.66 7.71
CA MET A 315 -11.14 -2.93 6.97
C MET A 315 -10.77 -4.12 7.86
N VAL A 316 -9.69 -4.01 8.62
CA VAL A 316 -9.25 -5.06 9.55
C VAL A 316 -10.32 -5.31 10.64
N SER A 317 -10.95 -4.25 11.14
CA SER A 317 -12.06 -4.35 12.09
C SER A 317 -13.34 -4.94 11.46
N ALA A 318 -13.58 -4.70 10.17
CA ALA A 318 -14.66 -5.36 9.44
C ALA A 318 -14.40 -6.87 9.28
N PHE A 319 -13.13 -7.27 9.13
CA PHE A 319 -12.74 -8.65 8.90
C PHE A 319 -12.72 -9.49 10.17
N ALA A 320 -12.21 -8.97 11.27
CA ALA A 320 -12.02 -9.73 12.50
C ALA A 320 -12.99 -9.38 13.64
N GLY A 321 -13.80 -8.34 13.46
CA GLY A 321 -14.62 -7.77 14.51
C GLY A 321 -13.91 -6.65 15.28
N HIS A 322 -14.61 -5.54 15.49
CA HIS A 322 -14.07 -4.32 16.08
C HIS A 322 -13.48 -4.54 17.49
N ASP A 323 -14.21 -5.26 18.37
CA ASP A 323 -13.80 -5.44 19.77
C ASP A 323 -12.59 -6.37 19.87
N PHE A 324 -12.50 -7.38 19.01
CA PHE A 324 -11.36 -8.29 18.97
C PHE A 324 -10.10 -7.56 18.44
N ILE A 325 -10.22 -6.74 17.40
CA ILE A 325 -9.13 -5.90 16.92
C ILE A 325 -8.69 -4.91 17.98
N LYS A 326 -9.61 -4.29 18.72
CA LYS A 326 -9.25 -3.41 19.82
C LYS A 326 -8.44 -4.14 20.88
N LYS A 327 -8.88 -5.34 21.31
CA LYS A 327 -8.13 -6.20 22.24
C LYS A 327 -6.73 -6.51 21.73
N ALA A 328 -6.61 -6.91 20.45
CA ALA A 328 -5.32 -7.22 19.83
C ALA A 328 -4.38 -6.01 19.79
N TYR A 329 -4.91 -4.80 19.51
CA TYR A 329 -4.12 -3.57 19.49
C TYR A 329 -3.67 -3.13 20.88
N ASP A 330 -4.54 -3.25 21.90
CA ASP A 330 -4.17 -2.97 23.30
C ASP A 330 -3.03 -3.92 23.75
N GLU A 331 -3.12 -5.20 23.38
CA GLU A 331 -2.09 -6.20 23.66
C GLU A 331 -0.78 -5.93 22.87
N ALA A 332 -0.87 -5.56 21.58
CA ALA A 332 0.28 -5.20 20.77
C ALA A 332 1.04 -3.99 21.35
N ILE A 333 0.33 -2.97 21.81
CA ILE A 333 0.92 -1.78 22.45
C ILE A 333 1.63 -2.17 23.74
N SER A 334 0.99 -3.00 24.59
CA SER A 334 1.56 -3.44 25.86
C SER A 334 2.84 -4.27 25.68
N LEU A 335 2.91 -5.09 24.62
CA LEU A 335 4.03 -5.94 24.26
C LEU A 335 5.05 -5.27 23.33
N LYS A 336 4.88 -3.95 23.09
CA LYS A 336 5.77 -3.14 22.26
C LYS A 336 5.97 -3.73 20.87
N TYR A 337 4.87 -4.07 20.21
CA TYR A 337 4.88 -4.31 18.77
C TYR A 337 5.16 -3.02 18.04
N ARG A 338 5.84 -3.13 16.91
CA ARG A 338 6.13 -1.99 16.05
C ARG A 338 4.98 -1.79 15.06
N PHE A 339 4.60 -0.56 14.88
CA PHE A 339 3.44 -0.18 14.09
C PHE A 339 3.84 0.35 12.70
N TYR A 340 2.92 0.24 11.76
CA TYR A 340 2.87 0.83 10.44
C TYR A 340 3.78 0.11 9.43
N SER A 341 4.31 0.83 8.39
CA SER A 341 4.87 0.22 7.18
C SER A 341 6.08 -0.70 7.40
N TYR A 342 7.01 -0.31 8.29
CA TYR A 342 8.17 -1.10 8.68
C TYR A 342 7.99 -1.84 10.02
N GLY A 343 6.77 -1.82 10.54
CA GLY A 343 6.42 -2.45 11.80
C GLY A 343 6.32 -3.97 11.72
N ASP A 344 5.58 -4.53 12.66
CA ASP A 344 5.33 -5.97 12.79
C ASP A 344 4.04 -6.36 12.05
N ALA A 345 3.76 -7.65 11.96
CA ALA A 345 2.64 -8.19 11.20
C ALA A 345 1.55 -8.80 12.07
N MET A 346 0.33 -8.83 11.54
CA MET A 346 -0.77 -9.68 12.01
C MET A 346 -1.14 -10.69 10.94
N LEU A 347 -1.46 -11.92 11.35
CA LEU A 347 -2.17 -12.92 10.57
C LEU A 347 -3.55 -13.09 11.20
N ILE A 348 -4.61 -12.89 10.43
CA ILE A 348 -5.99 -13.02 10.87
C ILE A 348 -6.60 -14.23 10.15
N LEU A 349 -6.98 -15.26 10.94
CA LEU A 349 -7.51 -16.55 10.50
C LEU A 349 -9.00 -16.69 10.82
#